data_5e3e90d124890d2fceef31fcb5d07e26
#
_entry.id   5e3e90d124890d2fceef31fcb5d07e26
#
_cell.length_a   1.000
_cell.length_b   1.000
_cell.length_c   1.000
_cell.angle_alpha   90.00
_cell.angle_beta   90.00
_cell.angle_gamma   90.00
#
_symmetry.space_group_name_H-M   'P 1'
#
loop_
_entity.id
_entity.type
_entity.pdbx_description
1 polymer ?
#
loop_
_entity_poly.entity_id
_entity_poly.type
_entity_poly.pdbx_seq_one_letter_code
_entity_poly.pdbx_strand_id
1 'polypeptide(L)'
;MKVLAIVQARLTSSRFPKKILKEIKGKSLIEILIARLKLSTKIDRIIVAIPKNNKEYVLKSKLKKLNIQVFEGSEDNVLDRYYKASKLFNSDYIVRITGDCPLIDSKVVDEVIDLAIKNKLDYASNVCPPTFPDGLDTSVISTSALKYTWKKAKSDFDKEHVVTYIQKNKKFKKSNLKFSKDLSSERWTVDEPEDFQVIKNIFSNFNNFNFGWKKILSLKKKKPKLFLANKDIIRDEGSVLSEGQKLWKRAKRIIPGGNMLLSKRPNLFLPDKWPTYYKKAKGCKVWGLDNKEYLDMSLMGVGTNILGYANPEVDDAVKKNISKGNMSTLNCPEEVYLSEKLIELHPWAEMVKLARTGGEANAVAIR
;
A
#
# COMPACT_ATOMS: atom_id res chain seq x y z
N MET A 1 23.52 12.67 -24.70
CA MET A 1 22.72 13.01 -23.51
C MET A 1 22.98 11.96 -22.45
N LYS A 2 23.19 12.37 -21.21
CA LYS A 2 23.45 11.48 -20.08
C LYS A 2 22.17 11.10 -19.36
N VAL A 3 22.01 9.81 -19.07
CA VAL A 3 20.79 9.24 -18.48
C VAL A 3 21.12 8.54 -17.16
N LEU A 4 20.48 9.00 -16.08
CA LEU A 4 20.61 8.41 -14.75
C LEU A 4 19.36 7.60 -14.40
N ALA A 5 19.51 6.32 -14.09
CA ALA A 5 18.43 5.55 -13.49
C ALA A 5 18.49 5.67 -11.95
N ILE A 6 17.38 6.06 -11.35
CA ILE A 6 17.19 6.08 -9.91
C ILE A 6 16.15 5.02 -9.55
N VAL A 7 16.60 3.99 -8.83
CA VAL A 7 15.74 2.94 -8.30
C VAL A 7 15.34 3.31 -6.87
N GLN A 8 14.06 3.60 -6.63
CA GLN A 8 13.58 3.79 -5.26
C GLN A 8 13.35 2.44 -4.59
N ALA A 9 13.90 2.26 -3.40
CA ALA A 9 13.77 1.02 -2.64
C ALA A 9 13.63 1.30 -1.14
N ARG A 10 12.86 0.46 -0.42
CA ARG A 10 12.73 0.48 1.03
C ARG A 10 12.38 -0.90 1.58
N LEU A 11 12.77 -1.18 2.83
CA LEU A 11 12.43 -2.42 3.52
C LEU A 11 11.11 -2.34 4.30
N THR A 12 10.60 -1.13 4.54
CA THR A 12 9.44 -0.83 5.40
C THR A 12 8.11 -0.97 4.66
N SER A 13 7.95 -1.99 3.80
CA SER A 13 6.64 -2.30 3.20
C SER A 13 5.71 -2.89 4.24
N SER A 14 4.51 -2.31 4.43
CA SER A 14 3.50 -2.80 5.37
C SER A 14 2.79 -4.08 4.89
N ARG A 15 2.62 -4.25 3.58
CA ARG A 15 1.93 -5.38 2.95
C ARG A 15 2.79 -6.63 2.88
N PHE A 16 4.06 -6.48 2.52
CA PHE A 16 5.04 -7.56 2.43
C PHE A 16 6.41 -7.06 2.90
N PRO A 17 6.71 -7.13 4.21
CA PRO A 17 7.94 -6.62 4.78
C PRO A 17 9.19 -7.24 4.15
N LYS A 18 10.22 -6.41 3.91
CA LYS A 18 11.49 -6.82 3.30
C LYS A 18 11.35 -7.52 1.93
N LYS A 19 10.26 -7.27 1.19
CA LYS A 19 9.95 -7.93 -0.10
C LYS A 19 11.12 -7.93 -1.07
N ILE A 20 11.82 -6.80 -1.22
CA ILE A 20 12.93 -6.64 -2.17
C ILE A 20 14.18 -7.45 -1.83
N LEU A 21 14.27 -7.97 -0.60
CA LEU A 21 15.32 -8.89 -0.16
C LEU A 21 14.93 -10.37 -0.29
N LYS A 22 13.68 -10.69 -0.64
CA LYS A 22 13.26 -12.07 -0.90
C LYS A 22 14.04 -12.62 -2.09
N GLU A 23 14.44 -13.89 -1.98
CA GLU A 23 15.36 -14.51 -2.94
C GLU A 23 14.65 -15.48 -3.88
N ILE A 24 15.12 -15.48 -5.14
CA ILE A 24 14.77 -16.42 -6.17
C ILE A 24 16.08 -16.92 -6.80
N LYS A 25 16.31 -18.23 -6.79
CA LYS A 25 17.55 -18.86 -7.30
C LYS A 25 18.82 -18.19 -6.75
N GLY A 26 18.83 -17.90 -5.42
CA GLY A 26 19.99 -17.33 -4.73
C GLY A 26 20.23 -15.84 -4.96
N LYS A 27 19.34 -15.12 -5.66
CA LYS A 27 19.42 -13.67 -5.86
C LYS A 27 18.19 -12.98 -5.30
N SER A 28 18.36 -11.90 -4.56
CA SER A 28 17.24 -11.08 -4.10
C SER A 28 16.57 -10.34 -5.24
N LEU A 29 15.30 -9.94 -5.06
CA LEU A 29 14.53 -9.23 -6.09
C LEU A 29 15.23 -7.94 -6.53
N ILE A 30 15.86 -7.21 -5.61
CA ILE A 30 16.62 -6.00 -5.97
C ILE A 30 17.87 -6.30 -6.80
N GLU A 31 18.57 -7.42 -6.52
CA GLU A 31 19.71 -7.87 -7.34
C GLU A 31 19.27 -8.22 -8.76
N ILE A 32 18.15 -8.94 -8.88
CA ILE A 32 17.56 -9.32 -10.16
C ILE A 32 17.17 -8.07 -10.95
N LEU A 33 16.48 -7.13 -10.32
CA LEU A 33 16.07 -5.86 -10.94
C LEU A 33 17.28 -5.10 -11.47
N ILE A 34 18.31 -4.90 -10.63
CA ILE A 34 19.52 -4.17 -11.02
C ILE A 34 20.26 -4.88 -12.17
N ALA A 35 20.39 -6.22 -12.10
CA ALA A 35 21.02 -6.98 -13.16
C ALA A 35 20.28 -6.82 -14.50
N ARG A 36 18.96 -6.84 -14.49
CA ARG A 36 18.13 -6.63 -15.69
C ARG A 36 18.21 -5.19 -16.19
N LEU A 37 18.24 -4.21 -15.29
CA LEU A 37 18.35 -2.80 -15.65
C LEU A 37 19.74 -2.47 -16.26
N LYS A 38 20.81 -3.15 -15.82
CA LYS A 38 22.16 -3.04 -16.40
C LYS A 38 22.25 -3.52 -17.86
N LEU A 39 21.23 -4.21 -18.37
CA LEU A 39 21.14 -4.60 -19.78
C LEU A 39 20.66 -3.47 -20.70
N SER A 40 20.22 -2.35 -20.13
CA SER A 40 19.87 -1.14 -20.89
C SER A 40 21.12 -0.59 -21.61
N THR A 41 20.95 -0.17 -22.84
CA THR A 41 22.00 0.44 -23.66
C THR A 41 21.98 1.98 -23.58
N LYS A 42 21.01 2.53 -22.87
CA LYS A 42 20.75 3.98 -22.78
C LYS A 42 21.02 4.56 -21.40
N ILE A 43 21.20 3.71 -20.37
CA ILE A 43 21.47 4.16 -19.01
C ILE A 43 22.97 4.25 -18.76
N ASP A 44 23.46 5.45 -18.42
CA ASP A 44 24.88 5.68 -18.10
C ASP A 44 25.22 5.29 -16.66
N ARG A 45 24.29 5.48 -15.72
CA ARG A 45 24.48 5.19 -14.30
C ARG A 45 23.20 4.77 -13.61
N ILE A 46 23.35 3.86 -12.63
CA ILE A 46 22.26 3.42 -11.75
C ILE A 46 22.60 3.84 -10.32
N ILE A 47 21.65 4.50 -9.63
CA ILE A 47 21.69 4.85 -8.21
C ILE A 47 20.46 4.23 -7.54
N VAL A 48 20.64 3.67 -6.34
CA VAL A 48 19.50 3.22 -5.52
C VAL A 48 19.24 4.25 -4.43
N ALA A 49 18.04 4.82 -4.41
CA ALA A 49 17.63 5.83 -3.43
C ALA A 49 16.78 5.20 -2.33
N ILE A 50 17.30 5.18 -1.10
CA ILE A 50 16.68 4.57 0.08
C ILE A 50 16.33 5.60 1.15
N PRO A 51 15.39 5.31 2.07
CA PRO A 51 15.18 6.13 3.26
C PRO A 51 16.44 6.22 4.16
N LYS A 52 16.65 7.37 4.78
CA LYS A 52 17.71 7.55 5.77
C LYS A 52 17.19 7.09 7.14
N ASN A 53 17.29 5.80 7.40
CA ASN A 53 16.97 5.23 8.71
C ASN A 53 17.77 3.92 8.96
N ASN A 54 17.83 3.47 10.21
CA ASN A 54 18.59 2.28 10.60
C ASN A 54 18.00 0.97 10.07
N LYS A 55 16.72 0.97 9.63
CA LYS A 55 16.05 -0.24 9.12
C LYS A 55 16.60 -0.65 7.76
N GLU A 56 17.20 0.27 7.02
CA GLU A 56 17.73 0.05 5.66
C GLU A 56 19.18 -0.49 5.62
N TYR A 57 19.82 -0.72 6.79
CA TYR A 57 21.22 -1.15 6.88
C TYR A 57 21.53 -2.41 6.05
N VAL A 58 20.67 -3.43 6.11
CA VAL A 58 20.87 -4.69 5.38
C VAL A 58 20.83 -4.45 3.87
N LEU A 59 19.88 -3.63 3.39
CA LEU A 59 19.77 -3.26 1.98
C LEU A 59 21.01 -2.48 1.53
N LYS A 60 21.43 -1.48 2.31
CA LYS A 60 22.62 -0.67 2.03
C LYS A 60 23.89 -1.53 1.91
N SER A 61 24.09 -2.45 2.85
CA SER A 61 25.23 -3.39 2.83
C SER A 61 25.21 -4.28 1.58
N LYS A 62 24.05 -4.81 1.22
CA LYS A 62 23.88 -5.63 0.01
C LYS A 62 24.17 -4.85 -1.26
N LEU A 63 23.66 -3.64 -1.39
CA LEU A 63 23.91 -2.75 -2.54
C LEU A 63 25.38 -2.37 -2.68
N LYS A 64 26.07 -2.13 -1.56
CA LYS A 64 27.52 -1.87 -1.53
C LYS A 64 28.32 -3.03 -2.10
N LYS A 65 27.96 -4.29 -1.74
CA LYS A 65 28.60 -5.48 -2.30
C LYS A 65 28.39 -5.64 -3.81
N LEU A 66 27.34 -5.03 -4.36
CA LEU A 66 27.04 -5.03 -5.80
C LEU A 66 27.71 -3.87 -6.56
N ASN A 67 28.54 -3.06 -5.89
CA ASN A 67 29.12 -1.81 -6.42
C ASN A 67 28.04 -0.85 -6.95
N ILE A 68 26.91 -0.75 -6.26
CA ILE A 68 25.84 0.19 -6.59
C ILE A 68 25.89 1.39 -5.65
N GLN A 69 25.92 2.57 -6.24
CA GLN A 69 25.84 3.81 -5.50
C GLN A 69 24.49 3.95 -4.82
N VAL A 70 24.52 4.26 -3.51
CA VAL A 70 23.33 4.43 -2.68
C VAL A 70 23.20 5.89 -2.30
N PHE A 71 21.99 6.43 -2.40
CA PHE A 71 21.61 7.72 -1.84
C PHE A 71 20.61 7.52 -0.69
N GLU A 72 20.89 8.13 0.45
CA GLU A 72 19.99 8.11 1.62
C GLU A 72 19.29 9.47 1.77
N GLY A 73 17.97 9.47 1.84
CA GLY A 73 17.17 10.71 1.92
C GLY A 73 15.87 10.54 2.69
N SER A 74 14.98 11.53 2.58
CA SER A 74 13.69 11.53 3.30
C SER A 74 12.89 10.26 3.06
N GLU A 75 12.25 9.72 4.09
CA GLU A 75 11.34 8.59 4.00
C GLU A 75 10.02 9.01 3.34
N ASP A 76 9.42 10.10 3.81
CA ASP A 76 8.09 10.57 3.38
C ASP A 76 8.14 11.41 2.11
N ASN A 77 9.20 12.20 1.93
CA ASN A 77 9.37 13.03 0.73
C ASN A 77 10.26 12.35 -0.31
N VAL A 78 9.64 11.43 -1.08
CA VAL A 78 10.32 10.68 -2.13
C VAL A 78 10.81 11.60 -3.26
N LEU A 79 10.06 12.65 -3.59
CA LEU A 79 10.45 13.65 -4.59
C LEU A 79 11.76 14.37 -4.22
N ASP A 80 11.93 14.77 -2.95
CA ASP A 80 13.18 15.36 -2.45
C ASP A 80 14.33 14.36 -2.55
N ARG A 81 14.07 13.10 -2.21
CA ARG A 81 15.05 12.02 -2.32
C ARG A 81 15.48 11.80 -3.79
N TYR A 82 14.57 11.81 -4.74
CA TYR A 82 14.89 11.75 -6.19
C TYR A 82 15.71 12.95 -6.65
N TYR A 83 15.29 14.16 -6.29
CA TYR A 83 15.98 15.37 -6.69
C TYR A 83 17.41 15.44 -6.13
N LYS A 84 17.60 15.13 -4.85
CA LYS A 84 18.93 15.11 -4.23
C LYS A 84 19.81 13.98 -4.77
N ALA A 85 19.26 12.79 -5.00
CA ALA A 85 19.97 11.69 -5.64
C ALA A 85 20.43 12.05 -7.06
N SER A 86 19.61 12.78 -7.83
CA SER A 86 19.97 13.23 -9.18
C SER A 86 21.17 14.16 -9.23
N LYS A 87 21.55 14.78 -8.09
CA LYS A 87 22.75 15.64 -8.00
C LYS A 87 24.06 14.86 -7.91
N LEU A 88 24.01 13.55 -7.63
CA LEU A 88 25.19 12.70 -7.58
C LEU A 88 25.78 12.37 -8.97
N PHE A 89 25.04 12.63 -10.03
CA PHE A 89 25.47 12.42 -11.40
C PHE A 89 24.89 13.51 -12.32
N ASN A 90 25.75 14.16 -13.08
CA ASN A 90 25.31 15.17 -14.02
C ASN A 90 24.61 14.52 -15.22
N SER A 91 23.27 14.50 -15.21
CA SER A 91 22.43 13.87 -16.21
C SER A 91 21.42 14.85 -16.82
N ASP A 92 21.07 14.59 -18.07
CA ASP A 92 20.02 15.33 -18.79
C ASP A 92 18.63 14.77 -18.45
N TYR A 93 18.55 13.44 -18.27
CA TYR A 93 17.32 12.72 -17.97
C TYR A 93 17.49 11.78 -16.79
N ILE A 94 16.42 11.62 -16.01
CA ILE A 94 16.29 10.69 -14.90
C ILE A 94 15.25 9.63 -15.24
N VAL A 95 15.62 8.35 -15.16
CA VAL A 95 14.71 7.22 -15.26
C VAL A 95 14.28 6.81 -13.85
N ARG A 96 12.97 6.89 -13.58
CA ARG A 96 12.38 6.46 -12.32
C ARG A 96 11.97 4.99 -12.43
N ILE A 97 12.53 4.16 -11.56
CA ILE A 97 12.19 2.74 -11.41
C ILE A 97 11.85 2.47 -9.94
N THR A 98 10.87 1.59 -9.70
CA THR A 98 10.51 1.13 -8.36
C THR A 98 11.15 -0.24 -8.07
N GLY A 99 11.66 -0.42 -6.85
CA GLY A 99 12.46 -1.58 -6.44
C GLY A 99 11.69 -2.91 -6.37
N ASP A 100 10.39 -2.87 -6.56
CA ASP A 100 9.46 -4.01 -6.53
C ASP A 100 9.14 -4.60 -7.91
N CYS A 101 9.84 -4.15 -8.96
CA CYS A 101 9.65 -4.58 -10.35
C CYS A 101 10.78 -5.52 -10.84
N PRO A 102 10.94 -6.74 -10.30
CA PRO A 102 12.07 -7.63 -10.64
C PRO A 102 12.05 -8.10 -12.10
N LEU A 103 10.95 -7.97 -12.80
CA LEU A 103 10.80 -8.32 -14.21
C LEU A 103 10.97 -7.12 -15.15
N ILE A 104 11.44 -5.96 -14.65
CA ILE A 104 11.74 -4.80 -15.50
C ILE A 104 12.46 -5.22 -16.78
N ASP A 105 12.07 -4.68 -17.92
CA ASP A 105 12.66 -5.04 -19.21
C ASP A 105 13.48 -3.87 -19.77
N SER A 106 14.77 -4.09 -19.96
CA SER A 106 15.70 -3.05 -20.42
C SER A 106 15.32 -2.46 -21.78
N LYS A 107 14.73 -3.26 -22.67
CA LYS A 107 14.29 -2.75 -23.99
C LYS A 107 13.11 -1.79 -23.85
N VAL A 108 12.14 -2.11 -22.98
CA VAL A 108 11.02 -1.18 -22.71
C VAL A 108 11.54 0.10 -22.06
N VAL A 109 12.51 0.00 -21.14
CA VAL A 109 13.18 1.17 -20.56
C VAL A 109 13.85 2.01 -21.65
N ASP A 110 14.62 1.40 -22.53
CA ASP A 110 15.31 2.08 -23.64
C ASP A 110 14.31 2.75 -24.59
N GLU A 111 13.18 2.10 -24.91
CA GLU A 111 12.12 2.69 -25.76
C GLU A 111 11.51 3.96 -25.12
N VAL A 112 11.30 4.00 -23.79
CA VAL A 112 10.79 5.19 -23.09
C VAL A 112 11.85 6.29 -23.05
N ILE A 113 13.14 5.93 -22.88
CA ILE A 113 14.25 6.89 -22.93
C ILE A 113 14.34 7.51 -24.33
N ASP A 114 14.30 6.69 -25.38
CA ASP A 114 14.32 7.18 -26.77
C ASP A 114 13.14 8.09 -27.08
N LEU A 115 11.93 7.76 -26.60
CA LEU A 115 10.76 8.61 -26.74
C LEU A 115 10.99 10.00 -26.11
N ALA A 116 11.58 10.04 -24.90
CA ALA A 116 11.90 11.28 -24.22
C ALA A 116 12.93 12.12 -24.95
N ILE A 117 14.04 11.50 -25.38
CA ILE A 117 15.18 12.18 -25.98
C ILE A 117 14.82 12.69 -27.39
N LYS A 118 14.26 11.83 -28.27
CA LYS A 118 13.93 12.18 -29.66
C LYS A 118 12.94 13.33 -29.76
N ASN A 119 11.98 13.38 -28.83
CA ASN A 119 10.95 14.42 -28.84
C ASN A 119 11.24 15.59 -27.87
N LYS A 120 12.39 15.61 -27.22
CA LYS A 120 12.80 16.63 -26.22
C LYS A 120 11.67 16.86 -25.20
N LEU A 121 11.21 15.76 -24.56
CA LEU A 121 10.09 15.79 -23.61
C LEU A 121 10.58 16.14 -22.20
N ASP A 122 9.72 16.79 -21.44
CA ASP A 122 9.90 16.95 -19.99
C ASP A 122 9.60 15.66 -19.23
N TYR A 123 8.66 14.84 -19.78
CA TYR A 123 8.24 13.59 -19.19
C TYR A 123 7.80 12.59 -20.26
N ALA A 124 8.33 11.39 -20.20
CA ALA A 124 7.85 10.24 -20.95
C ALA A 124 7.60 9.06 -20.02
N SER A 125 6.60 8.25 -20.32
CA SER A 125 6.31 7.04 -19.54
C SER A 125 5.62 5.97 -20.39
N ASN A 126 5.40 4.79 -19.79
CA ASN A 126 4.53 3.76 -20.32
C ASN A 126 3.31 3.48 -19.43
N VAL A 127 3.00 4.44 -18.50
CA VAL A 127 1.99 4.24 -17.44
C VAL A 127 0.80 5.23 -17.50
N CYS A 128 0.78 6.18 -18.41
CA CYS A 128 -0.28 7.19 -18.49
C CYS A 128 -0.87 7.37 -19.90
N PRO A 129 -1.90 6.57 -20.28
CA PRO A 129 -2.47 5.39 -19.62
C PRO A 129 -1.58 4.15 -19.78
N PRO A 130 -1.65 3.19 -18.83
CA PRO A 130 -0.88 1.97 -18.91
C PRO A 130 -1.44 1.05 -20.00
N THR A 131 -0.55 0.42 -20.77
CA THR A 131 -0.87 -0.63 -21.75
C THR A 131 0.10 -1.82 -21.63
N PHE A 132 1.19 -1.63 -20.89
CA PHE A 132 2.15 -2.68 -20.55
C PHE A 132 1.76 -3.37 -19.23
N PRO A 133 2.21 -4.63 -19.01
CA PRO A 133 2.10 -5.28 -17.73
C PRO A 133 2.65 -4.44 -16.57
N ASP A 134 1.94 -4.44 -15.43
CA ASP A 134 2.37 -3.85 -14.18
C ASP A 134 3.67 -4.52 -13.69
N GLY A 135 4.72 -3.74 -13.43
CA GLY A 135 6.08 -4.24 -13.16
C GLY A 135 7.07 -4.02 -14.31
N LEU A 136 6.59 -3.48 -15.46
CA LEU A 136 7.44 -2.91 -16.52
C LEU A 136 7.43 -1.38 -16.51
N ASP A 137 6.97 -0.79 -15.42
CA ASP A 137 6.71 0.64 -15.26
C ASP A 137 7.99 1.44 -15.34
N THR A 138 8.01 2.37 -16.29
CA THR A 138 9.15 3.24 -16.54
C THR A 138 8.67 4.67 -16.72
N SER A 139 9.32 5.60 -16.02
CA SER A 139 9.11 7.03 -16.20
C SER A 139 10.44 7.72 -16.42
N VAL A 140 10.53 8.55 -17.45
CA VAL A 140 11.70 9.35 -17.81
C VAL A 140 11.37 10.82 -17.63
N ILE A 141 12.18 11.55 -16.90
CA ILE A 141 11.95 12.93 -16.48
C ILE A 141 13.18 13.75 -16.86
N SER A 142 13.03 14.90 -17.55
CA SER A 142 14.15 15.81 -17.74
C SER A 142 14.62 16.37 -16.38
N THR A 143 15.92 16.58 -16.23
CA THR A 143 16.48 17.12 -14.96
C THR A 143 15.89 18.49 -14.62
N SER A 144 15.57 19.30 -15.63
CA SER A 144 14.90 20.60 -15.47
C SER A 144 13.48 20.45 -14.93
N ALA A 145 12.70 19.50 -15.47
CA ALA A 145 11.33 19.21 -15.03
C ALA A 145 11.32 18.66 -13.58
N LEU A 146 12.25 17.76 -13.23
CA LEU A 146 12.37 17.26 -11.86
C LEU A 146 12.70 18.40 -10.88
N LYS A 147 13.65 19.29 -11.22
CA LYS A 147 14.01 20.47 -10.41
C LYS A 147 12.81 21.41 -10.22
N TYR A 148 12.05 21.66 -11.29
CA TYR A 148 10.85 22.51 -11.21
C TYR A 148 9.79 21.89 -10.32
N THR A 149 9.52 20.59 -10.50
CA THR A 149 8.56 19.85 -9.70
C THR A 149 8.93 19.85 -8.21
N TRP A 150 10.18 19.59 -7.89
CA TRP A 150 10.67 19.64 -6.52
C TRP A 150 10.44 21.01 -5.84
N LYS A 151 10.60 22.12 -6.59
CA LYS A 151 10.35 23.47 -6.07
C LYS A 151 8.85 23.78 -5.90
N LYS A 152 7.96 23.21 -6.71
CA LYS A 152 6.56 23.65 -6.83
C LYS A 152 5.54 22.67 -6.23
N ALA A 153 5.84 21.38 -6.13
CA ALA A 153 4.95 20.40 -5.54
C ALA A 153 4.81 20.61 -4.04
N LYS A 154 3.60 20.87 -3.56
CA LYS A 154 3.30 21.15 -2.14
C LYS A 154 2.57 20.00 -1.45
N SER A 155 1.71 19.27 -2.17
CA SER A 155 0.91 18.20 -1.59
C SER A 155 1.79 17.00 -1.20
N ASP A 156 1.44 16.35 -0.10
CA ASP A 156 2.17 15.15 0.35
C ASP A 156 2.03 14.02 -0.66
N PHE A 157 0.89 13.93 -1.36
CA PHE A 157 0.68 13.00 -2.45
C PHE A 157 1.69 13.20 -3.60
N ASP A 158 1.95 14.44 -4.02
CA ASP A 158 2.93 14.71 -5.08
C ASP A 158 4.38 14.48 -4.60
N LYS A 159 4.65 14.72 -3.31
CA LYS A 159 5.97 14.44 -2.71
C LYS A 159 6.24 12.92 -2.63
N GLU A 160 5.23 12.11 -2.33
CA GLU A 160 5.34 10.66 -2.27
C GLU A 160 5.45 10.03 -3.65
N HIS A 161 4.61 10.44 -4.60
CA HIS A 161 4.49 9.79 -5.92
C HIS A 161 5.40 10.38 -7.01
N VAL A 162 6.16 11.42 -6.74
CA VAL A 162 7.22 12.03 -7.59
C VAL A 162 6.72 12.63 -8.91
N VAL A 163 5.97 11.87 -9.71
CA VAL A 163 5.59 12.23 -11.08
C VAL A 163 4.19 12.82 -11.21
N THR A 164 3.36 12.73 -10.18
CA THR A 164 1.94 13.13 -10.24
C THR A 164 1.74 14.62 -10.51
N TYR A 165 2.61 15.47 -9.98
CA TYR A 165 2.63 16.90 -10.28
C TYR A 165 2.89 17.17 -11.77
N ILE A 166 3.87 16.46 -12.36
CA ILE A 166 4.21 16.59 -13.78
C ILE A 166 3.04 16.11 -14.64
N GLN A 167 2.46 14.96 -14.30
CA GLN A 167 1.36 14.35 -15.04
C GLN A 167 0.13 15.27 -15.14
N LYS A 168 -0.23 15.94 -14.04
CA LYS A 168 -1.38 16.84 -13.97
C LYS A 168 -1.13 18.22 -14.60
N ASN A 169 0.11 18.68 -14.66
CA ASN A 169 0.44 20.04 -15.06
C ASN A 169 0.61 20.16 -16.58
N LYS A 170 -0.18 21.04 -17.21
CA LYS A 170 -0.17 21.28 -18.67
C LYS A 170 1.11 21.96 -19.18
N LYS A 171 1.91 22.55 -18.30
CA LYS A 171 3.17 23.23 -18.66
C LYS A 171 4.19 22.28 -19.28
N PHE A 172 4.22 21.00 -18.87
CA PHE A 172 5.22 20.04 -19.28
C PHE A 172 4.87 19.39 -20.62
N LYS A 173 5.87 19.26 -21.50
CA LYS A 173 5.76 18.49 -22.73
C LYS A 173 5.86 17.00 -22.40
N LYS A 174 4.78 16.25 -22.64
CA LYS A 174 4.64 14.86 -22.18
C LYS A 174 4.25 13.93 -23.31
N SER A 175 4.71 12.68 -23.25
CA SER A 175 4.23 11.61 -24.12
C SER A 175 4.22 10.26 -23.39
N ASN A 176 3.47 9.31 -23.92
CA ASN A 176 3.33 7.98 -23.36
C ASN A 176 3.62 6.91 -24.41
N LEU A 177 4.52 5.97 -24.07
CA LEU A 177 4.76 4.79 -24.87
C LEU A 177 3.59 3.83 -24.68
N LYS A 178 2.92 3.47 -25.77
CA LYS A 178 1.79 2.53 -25.77
C LYS A 178 2.17 1.25 -26.47
N PHE A 179 1.77 0.13 -25.90
CA PHE A 179 1.76 -1.14 -26.61
C PHE A 179 0.44 -1.29 -27.38
N SER A 180 0.47 -1.95 -28.53
CA SER A 180 -0.69 -2.09 -29.42
C SER A 180 -1.87 -2.83 -28.81
N LYS A 181 -1.60 -3.70 -27.83
CA LYS A 181 -2.60 -4.44 -27.05
C LYS A 181 -2.57 -3.99 -25.61
N ASP A 182 -3.73 -3.75 -25.00
CA ASP A 182 -3.81 -3.46 -23.57
C ASP A 182 -3.52 -4.75 -22.74
N LEU A 183 -2.41 -4.70 -22.00
CA LEU A 183 -1.94 -5.75 -21.08
C LEU A 183 -1.81 -5.20 -19.65
N SER A 184 -2.42 -4.07 -19.36
CA SER A 184 -2.31 -3.39 -18.05
C SER A 184 -2.88 -4.19 -16.88
N SER A 185 -3.74 -5.17 -17.17
CA SER A 185 -4.27 -6.13 -16.19
C SER A 185 -3.28 -7.23 -15.80
N GLU A 186 -2.18 -7.40 -16.55
CA GLU A 186 -1.11 -8.32 -16.18
C GLU A 186 -0.29 -7.73 -15.03
N ARG A 187 -0.14 -8.51 -13.94
CA ARG A 187 0.53 -8.03 -12.74
C ARG A 187 1.83 -8.81 -12.46
N TRP A 188 2.96 -8.11 -12.63
CA TRP A 188 4.31 -8.67 -12.49
C TRP A 188 5.20 -7.86 -11.54
N THR A 189 4.62 -6.93 -10.80
CA THR A 189 5.25 -6.27 -9.64
C THR A 189 5.16 -7.16 -8.40
N VAL A 190 5.89 -6.83 -7.33
CA VAL A 190 5.83 -7.54 -6.04
C VAL A 190 5.43 -6.58 -4.94
N ASP A 191 4.15 -6.60 -4.57
CA ASP A 191 3.63 -5.85 -3.43
C ASP A 191 3.12 -6.75 -2.33
N GLU A 192 2.62 -7.93 -2.70
CA GLU A 192 1.97 -8.90 -1.85
C GLU A 192 2.68 -10.25 -1.91
N PRO A 193 2.51 -11.14 -0.93
CA PRO A 193 3.07 -12.51 -1.00
C PRO A 193 2.64 -13.29 -2.25
N GLU A 194 1.41 -13.10 -2.71
CA GLU A 194 0.84 -13.72 -3.90
C GLU A 194 1.58 -13.26 -5.17
N ASP A 195 1.97 -11.98 -5.23
CA ASP A 195 2.81 -11.46 -6.32
C ASP A 195 4.15 -12.18 -6.35
N PHE A 196 4.78 -12.33 -5.17
CA PHE A 196 6.07 -13.03 -5.07
C PHE A 196 5.96 -14.47 -5.55
N GLN A 197 4.85 -15.16 -5.25
CA GLN A 197 4.63 -16.53 -5.75
C GLN A 197 4.57 -16.58 -7.28
N VAL A 198 3.86 -15.64 -7.92
CA VAL A 198 3.81 -15.53 -9.38
C VAL A 198 5.21 -15.28 -9.96
N ILE A 199 5.95 -14.32 -9.40
CA ILE A 199 7.31 -14.00 -9.85
C ILE A 199 8.26 -15.20 -9.69
N LYS A 200 8.19 -15.92 -8.57
CA LYS A 200 8.96 -17.15 -8.34
C LYS A 200 8.62 -18.21 -9.38
N ASN A 201 7.35 -18.42 -9.67
CA ASN A 201 6.88 -19.34 -10.71
C ASN A 201 7.43 -18.97 -12.09
N ILE A 202 7.43 -17.68 -12.45
CA ILE A 202 7.97 -17.20 -13.72
C ILE A 202 9.47 -17.54 -13.82
N PHE A 203 10.28 -17.10 -12.83
CA PHE A 203 11.74 -17.35 -12.87
C PHE A 203 12.11 -18.83 -12.82
N SER A 204 11.29 -19.69 -12.22
CA SER A 204 11.52 -21.13 -12.20
C SER A 204 11.40 -21.78 -13.60
N ASN A 205 10.72 -21.12 -14.54
CA ASN A 205 10.56 -21.62 -15.91
C ASN A 205 11.60 -21.07 -16.91
N PHE A 206 12.59 -20.31 -16.46
CA PHE A 206 13.69 -19.82 -17.28
C PHE A 206 15.04 -20.20 -16.66
N ASN A 207 16.03 -20.54 -17.49
CA ASN A 207 17.35 -20.97 -17.02
C ASN A 207 18.17 -19.82 -16.41
N ASN A 208 17.92 -18.58 -16.83
CA ASN A 208 18.63 -17.39 -16.37
C ASN A 208 17.67 -16.23 -16.12
N PHE A 209 18.20 -15.12 -15.64
CA PHE A 209 17.42 -13.90 -15.37
C PHE A 209 17.29 -12.96 -16.57
N ASN A 210 17.95 -13.26 -17.69
CA ASN A 210 17.99 -12.43 -18.89
C ASN A 210 17.04 -12.97 -19.96
N PHE A 211 15.76 -12.67 -19.84
CA PHE A 211 14.72 -12.97 -20.83
C PHE A 211 13.80 -11.77 -21.00
N GLY A 212 13.32 -11.55 -22.24
CA GLY A 212 12.42 -10.45 -22.54
C GLY A 212 10.99 -10.69 -22.06
N TRP A 213 10.27 -9.62 -21.76
CA TRP A 213 8.91 -9.67 -21.24
C TRP A 213 7.90 -10.42 -22.15
N LYS A 214 8.10 -10.39 -23.47
CA LYS A 214 7.26 -11.15 -24.43
C LYS A 214 7.33 -12.65 -24.21
N LYS A 215 8.49 -13.18 -23.71
CA LYS A 215 8.62 -14.59 -23.34
C LYS A 215 7.76 -14.96 -22.14
N ILE A 216 7.50 -14.01 -21.22
CA ILE A 216 6.59 -14.20 -20.08
C ILE A 216 5.15 -14.35 -20.58
N LEU A 217 4.72 -13.55 -21.57
CA LEU A 217 3.39 -13.71 -22.20
C LEU A 217 3.26 -15.07 -22.89
N SER A 218 4.31 -15.53 -23.56
CA SER A 218 4.32 -16.86 -24.17
C SER A 218 4.24 -17.97 -23.12
N LEU A 219 4.92 -17.80 -21.97
CA LEU A 219 4.83 -18.72 -20.83
C LEU A 219 3.40 -18.73 -20.27
N LYS A 220 2.76 -17.58 -20.10
CA LYS A 220 1.39 -17.47 -19.59
C LYS A 220 0.39 -18.21 -20.51
N LYS A 221 0.53 -18.06 -21.83
CA LYS A 221 -0.30 -18.80 -22.79
C LYS A 221 -0.16 -20.32 -22.63
N LYS A 222 1.07 -20.81 -22.39
CA LYS A 222 1.36 -22.24 -22.24
C LYS A 222 0.98 -22.79 -20.85
N LYS A 223 1.16 -21.99 -19.79
CA LYS A 223 1.03 -22.40 -18.39
C LYS A 223 0.25 -21.35 -17.57
N PRO A 224 -1.05 -21.11 -17.86
CA PRO A 224 -1.81 -20.04 -17.23
C PRO A 224 -1.94 -20.19 -15.70
N LYS A 225 -1.94 -21.42 -15.19
CA LYS A 225 -2.03 -21.71 -13.75
C LYS A 225 -0.91 -21.06 -12.92
N LEU A 226 0.26 -20.78 -13.52
CA LEU A 226 1.38 -20.13 -12.82
C LEU A 226 1.08 -18.68 -12.40
N PHE A 227 0.08 -18.04 -13.00
CA PHE A 227 -0.26 -16.64 -12.85
C PHE A 227 -1.56 -16.39 -12.06
N LEU A 228 -2.12 -17.44 -11.43
CA LEU A 228 -3.41 -17.34 -10.73
C LEU A 228 -3.32 -16.74 -9.33
N ALA A 229 -2.15 -16.81 -8.68
CA ALA A 229 -2.04 -16.44 -7.27
C ALA A 229 -2.40 -14.97 -7.00
N ASN A 230 -2.14 -14.05 -7.94
CA ASN A 230 -2.41 -12.61 -7.78
C ASN A 230 -3.47 -12.06 -8.74
N LYS A 231 -4.28 -12.92 -9.37
CA LYS A 231 -5.27 -12.54 -10.39
C LYS A 231 -6.31 -11.52 -9.91
N ASP A 232 -6.62 -11.54 -8.61
CA ASP A 232 -7.64 -10.70 -7.99
C ASP A 232 -7.05 -9.39 -7.39
N ILE A 233 -5.74 -9.15 -7.56
CA ILE A 233 -5.07 -7.93 -7.09
C ILE A 233 -5.06 -6.90 -8.22
N ILE A 234 -5.67 -5.74 -7.97
CA ILE A 234 -5.80 -4.66 -8.94
C ILE A 234 -4.51 -3.83 -8.99
N ARG A 235 -4.15 -3.32 -10.19
CA ARG A 235 -3.06 -2.37 -10.39
C ARG A 235 -3.29 -1.11 -9.55
N ASP A 236 -2.21 -0.55 -8.99
CA ASP A 236 -2.23 0.67 -8.15
C ASP A 236 -3.18 0.62 -6.96
N GLU A 237 -3.61 -0.57 -6.54
CA GLU A 237 -4.52 -0.79 -5.42
C GLU A 237 -4.10 -0.02 -4.16
N GLY A 238 -2.80 0.08 -3.91
CA GLY A 238 -2.24 0.82 -2.79
C GLY A 238 -2.50 2.34 -2.82
N SER A 239 -2.75 2.92 -4.00
CA SER A 239 -3.07 4.35 -4.15
C SER A 239 -4.57 4.63 -4.32
N VAL A 240 -5.34 3.62 -4.71
CA VAL A 240 -6.79 3.74 -4.95
C VAL A 240 -7.60 3.47 -3.68
N LEU A 241 -7.18 2.51 -2.87
CA LEU A 241 -7.88 2.13 -1.65
C LEU A 241 -7.57 3.08 -0.48
N SER A 242 -8.60 3.42 0.30
CA SER A 242 -8.44 4.11 1.58
C SER A 242 -7.68 3.24 2.60
N GLU A 243 -7.12 3.86 3.64
CA GLU A 243 -6.41 3.14 4.69
C GLU A 243 -7.31 2.08 5.39
N GLY A 244 -8.60 2.38 5.55
CA GLY A 244 -9.57 1.43 6.08
C GLY A 244 -9.74 0.19 5.19
N GLN A 245 -9.78 0.37 3.88
CA GLN A 245 -9.90 -0.73 2.92
C GLN A 245 -8.63 -1.58 2.85
N LYS A 246 -7.45 -0.96 2.93
CA LYS A 246 -6.17 -1.67 3.03
C LYS A 246 -6.13 -2.54 4.30
N LEU A 247 -6.57 -1.99 5.44
CA LEU A 247 -6.64 -2.72 6.70
C LEU A 247 -7.64 -3.87 6.63
N TRP A 248 -8.79 -3.67 5.97
CA TRP A 248 -9.79 -4.73 5.74
C TRP A 248 -9.21 -5.93 4.96
N LYS A 249 -8.42 -5.68 3.93
CA LYS A 249 -7.75 -6.74 3.19
C LYS A 249 -6.79 -7.55 4.07
N ARG A 250 -6.05 -6.88 4.96
CA ARG A 250 -5.21 -7.56 5.95
C ARG A 250 -6.04 -8.38 6.93
N ALA A 251 -7.13 -7.81 7.43
CA ALA A 251 -8.03 -8.49 8.38
C ALA A 251 -8.58 -9.81 7.82
N LYS A 252 -8.99 -9.82 6.56
CA LYS A 252 -9.49 -11.05 5.91
C LYS A 252 -8.48 -12.20 5.85
N ARG A 253 -7.18 -11.93 5.97
CA ARG A 253 -6.12 -12.95 5.96
C ARG A 253 -5.87 -13.58 7.34
N ILE A 254 -6.19 -12.86 8.41
CA ILE A 254 -5.83 -13.24 9.79
C ILE A 254 -7.04 -13.44 10.69
N ILE A 255 -8.22 -12.98 10.27
CA ILE A 255 -9.47 -13.09 11.01
C ILE A 255 -10.49 -13.83 10.13
N PRO A 256 -11.02 -14.96 10.55
CA PRO A 256 -12.10 -15.63 9.82
C PRO A 256 -13.27 -14.68 9.54
N GLY A 257 -13.60 -14.47 8.25
CA GLY A 257 -14.60 -13.49 7.83
C GLY A 257 -14.19 -12.03 7.89
N GLY A 258 -12.93 -11.71 8.32
CA GLY A 258 -12.34 -10.38 8.32
C GLY A 258 -12.69 -9.51 9.53
N ASN A 259 -13.69 -9.86 10.32
CA ASN A 259 -14.11 -9.15 11.54
C ASN A 259 -14.85 -10.06 12.52
N MET A 260 -15.13 -9.54 13.71
CA MET A 260 -15.79 -10.30 14.77
C MET A 260 -17.32 -10.23 14.71
N LEU A 261 -17.89 -9.28 13.95
CA LEU A 261 -19.33 -9.04 13.92
C LEU A 261 -19.84 -8.93 12.48
N LEU A 262 -20.77 -9.82 12.11
CA LEU A 262 -21.32 -9.91 10.76
C LEU A 262 -21.85 -8.56 10.24
N SER A 263 -22.60 -7.84 11.06
CA SER A 263 -23.19 -6.54 10.71
C SER A 263 -22.17 -5.42 10.40
N LYS A 264 -20.88 -5.62 10.71
CA LYS A 264 -19.81 -4.66 10.40
C LYS A 264 -19.00 -5.02 9.16
N ARG A 265 -19.44 -5.99 8.37
CA ARG A 265 -18.75 -6.37 7.13
C ARG A 265 -18.97 -5.31 6.05
N PRO A 266 -17.92 -4.68 5.51
CA PRO A 266 -18.06 -3.62 4.51
C PRO A 266 -18.71 -4.08 3.20
N ASN A 267 -18.56 -5.36 2.85
CA ASN A 267 -19.19 -5.93 1.65
C ASN A 267 -20.73 -6.04 1.73
N LEU A 268 -21.32 -5.87 2.91
CA LEU A 268 -22.79 -5.79 3.07
C LEU A 268 -23.33 -4.37 2.77
N PHE A 269 -22.46 -3.37 2.66
CA PHE A 269 -22.83 -1.97 2.43
C PHE A 269 -22.35 -1.51 1.06
N LEU A 270 -21.11 -1.02 0.99
CA LEU A 270 -20.51 -0.48 -0.22
C LEU A 270 -19.13 -1.12 -0.43
N PRO A 271 -19.05 -2.25 -1.14
CA PRO A 271 -17.79 -2.94 -1.41
C PRO A 271 -16.75 -2.00 -1.99
N ASP A 272 -15.51 -2.11 -1.51
CA ASP A 272 -14.33 -1.34 -1.94
C ASP A 272 -14.41 0.19 -1.75
N LYS A 273 -15.51 0.73 -1.23
CA LYS A 273 -15.70 2.17 -0.94
C LYS A 273 -16.07 2.45 0.50
N TRP A 274 -16.58 1.45 1.25
CA TRP A 274 -16.91 1.61 2.67
C TRP A 274 -15.66 1.92 3.49
N PRO A 275 -15.67 2.92 4.43
CA PRO A 275 -14.49 3.30 5.22
C PRO A 275 -13.96 2.20 6.14
N THR A 276 -14.78 1.26 6.54
CA THR A 276 -14.53 0.01 7.29
C THR A 276 -14.05 0.19 8.72
N TYR A 277 -13.06 1.06 8.97
CA TYR A 277 -12.47 1.29 10.29
C TYR A 277 -12.53 2.76 10.65
N TYR A 278 -12.76 3.02 11.94
CA TYR A 278 -12.76 4.38 12.46
C TYR A 278 -11.51 4.68 13.28
N LYS A 279 -11.13 5.95 13.34
CA LYS A 279 -10.06 6.48 14.18
C LYS A 279 -10.61 7.11 15.45
N LYS A 280 -11.74 7.81 15.36
CA LYS A 280 -12.48 8.40 16.46
C LYS A 280 -13.96 8.53 16.10
N ALA A 281 -14.79 8.63 17.12
CA ALA A 281 -16.20 8.97 16.97
C ALA A 281 -16.61 9.94 18.09
N LYS A 282 -17.54 10.86 17.82
CA LYS A 282 -18.10 11.81 18.80
C LYS A 282 -19.48 12.29 18.36
N GLY A 283 -20.47 12.26 19.26
CA GLY A 283 -21.86 12.55 18.92
C GLY A 283 -22.34 11.62 17.81
N CYS A 284 -22.80 12.15 16.70
CA CYS A 284 -23.18 11.37 15.50
C CYS A 284 -22.09 11.33 14.42
N LYS A 285 -20.87 11.79 14.72
CA LYS A 285 -19.78 11.87 13.74
C LYS A 285 -18.75 10.78 13.95
N VAL A 286 -18.28 10.21 12.85
CA VAL A 286 -17.23 9.18 12.82
C VAL A 286 -16.14 9.61 11.83
N TRP A 287 -14.88 9.45 12.21
CA TRP A 287 -13.72 9.74 11.34
C TRP A 287 -13.03 8.44 10.94
N GLY A 288 -12.89 8.24 9.64
CA GLY A 288 -12.12 7.14 9.08
C GLY A 288 -10.61 7.24 9.39
N LEU A 289 -9.85 6.21 9.05
CA LEU A 289 -8.39 6.21 9.23
C LEU A 289 -7.69 7.26 8.36
N ASP A 290 -8.33 7.69 7.29
CA ASP A 290 -7.93 8.79 6.40
C ASP A 290 -8.31 10.18 6.92
N ASN A 291 -8.84 10.28 8.15
CA ASN A 291 -9.38 11.48 8.79
C ASN A 291 -10.61 12.08 8.08
N LYS A 292 -11.20 11.40 7.11
CA LYS A 292 -12.45 11.85 6.51
C LYS A 292 -13.60 11.71 7.51
N GLU A 293 -14.39 12.78 7.65
CA GLU A 293 -15.57 12.82 8.51
C GLU A 293 -16.79 12.22 7.82
N TYR A 294 -17.56 11.44 8.56
CA TYR A 294 -18.85 10.87 8.15
C TYR A 294 -19.88 11.13 9.22
N LEU A 295 -21.14 11.32 8.81
CA LEU A 295 -22.28 11.29 9.71
C LEU A 295 -22.79 9.86 9.83
N ASP A 296 -22.89 9.35 11.05
CA ASP A 296 -23.50 8.05 11.31
C ASP A 296 -25.02 8.22 11.41
N MET A 297 -25.70 7.88 10.33
CA MET A 297 -27.17 7.90 10.24
C MET A 297 -27.78 6.51 10.52
N SER A 298 -26.99 5.60 11.09
CA SER A 298 -27.41 4.26 11.48
C SER A 298 -27.76 4.16 12.97
N LEU A 299 -27.87 2.95 13.48
CA LEU A 299 -28.13 2.64 14.88
C LEU A 299 -26.89 2.81 15.80
N MET A 300 -26.01 3.73 15.53
CA MET A 300 -24.77 4.05 16.28
C MET A 300 -24.32 2.93 17.26
N GLY A 301 -23.42 2.06 16.76
CA GLY A 301 -22.93 0.92 17.55
C GLY A 301 -23.98 -0.15 17.82
N VAL A 302 -24.90 -0.40 16.86
CA VAL A 302 -25.99 -1.39 16.98
C VAL A 302 -26.95 -1.04 18.15
N GLY A 303 -27.26 0.25 18.30
CA GLY A 303 -28.19 0.75 19.31
C GLY A 303 -27.62 0.95 20.71
N THR A 304 -26.31 0.71 20.91
CA THR A 304 -25.68 0.85 22.22
C THR A 304 -25.28 2.31 22.58
N ASN A 305 -25.14 3.19 21.58
CA ASN A 305 -24.71 4.57 21.78
C ASN A 305 -25.86 5.58 21.59
N ILE A 306 -26.97 5.34 22.27
CA ILE A 306 -28.18 6.17 22.16
C ILE A 306 -27.96 7.66 22.55
N LEU A 307 -26.99 7.93 23.43
CA LEU A 307 -26.57 9.28 23.83
C LEU A 307 -25.54 9.90 22.88
N GLY A 308 -25.19 9.21 21.82
CA GLY A 308 -24.09 9.56 20.91
C GLY A 308 -22.73 9.01 21.36
N TYR A 309 -21.79 8.97 20.41
CA TYR A 309 -20.41 8.52 20.68
C TYR A 309 -19.68 9.48 21.61
N ALA A 310 -18.85 8.94 22.49
CA ALA A 310 -18.01 9.67 23.44
C ALA A 310 -18.83 10.71 24.26
N ASN A 311 -19.94 10.26 24.83
CA ASN A 311 -20.72 11.09 25.77
C ASN A 311 -19.86 11.34 27.01
N PRO A 312 -19.63 12.63 27.40
CA PRO A 312 -18.67 12.96 28.47
C PRO A 312 -19.10 12.42 29.85
N GLU A 313 -20.39 12.42 30.18
CA GLU A 313 -20.89 11.92 31.46
C GLU A 313 -20.62 10.42 31.60
N VAL A 314 -20.88 9.64 30.54
CA VAL A 314 -20.60 8.18 30.51
C VAL A 314 -19.09 7.92 30.55
N ASP A 315 -18.32 8.62 29.71
CA ASP A 315 -16.88 8.44 29.64
C ASP A 315 -16.18 8.76 30.95
N ASP A 316 -16.61 9.81 31.65
CA ASP A 316 -16.02 10.22 32.93
C ASP A 316 -16.40 9.27 34.07
N ALA A 317 -17.62 8.73 34.08
CA ALA A 317 -18.02 7.68 35.01
C ALA A 317 -17.16 6.40 34.78
N VAL A 318 -16.94 5.99 33.52
CA VAL A 318 -16.09 4.83 33.18
C VAL A 318 -14.64 5.06 33.62
N LYS A 319 -14.05 6.23 33.30
CA LYS A 319 -12.67 6.58 33.70
C LYS A 319 -12.49 6.54 35.22
N LYS A 320 -13.46 7.08 35.97
CA LYS A 320 -13.46 7.06 37.45
C LYS A 320 -13.48 5.64 38.01
N ASN A 321 -14.23 4.74 37.39
CA ASN A 321 -14.30 3.35 37.85
C ASN A 321 -13.10 2.52 37.43
N ILE A 322 -12.55 2.73 36.23
CA ILE A 322 -11.31 2.06 35.78
C ILE A 322 -10.16 2.35 36.76
N SER A 323 -10.06 3.58 37.29
CA SER A 323 -8.99 3.95 38.24
C SER A 323 -9.06 3.23 39.60
N LYS A 324 -10.20 2.65 39.95
CA LYS A 324 -10.37 1.83 41.18
C LYS A 324 -9.93 0.37 41.01
N GLY A 325 -9.55 -0.03 39.79
CA GLY A 325 -9.31 -1.42 39.40
C GLY A 325 -10.57 -2.12 38.89
N ASN A 326 -10.39 -3.05 38.00
CA ASN A 326 -11.46 -3.87 37.43
C ASN A 326 -11.05 -5.35 37.44
N MET A 327 -11.98 -6.25 37.17
CA MET A 327 -11.76 -7.70 37.18
C MET A 327 -11.15 -8.25 38.50
N SER A 328 -11.59 -7.68 39.63
CA SER A 328 -11.20 -8.13 40.96
C SER A 328 -11.67 -9.58 41.23
N THR A 329 -11.03 -10.23 42.19
CA THR A 329 -11.50 -11.53 42.77
C THR A 329 -12.83 -11.41 43.50
N LEU A 330 -13.14 -10.20 44.01
CA LEU A 330 -14.40 -9.90 44.65
C LEU A 330 -15.45 -9.43 43.63
N ASN A 331 -16.71 -9.58 43.98
CA ASN A 331 -17.82 -9.13 43.17
C ASN A 331 -17.85 -7.59 43.09
N CYS A 332 -18.33 -7.10 41.97
CA CYS A 332 -18.52 -5.67 41.73
C CYS A 332 -19.86 -5.20 42.29
N PRO A 333 -19.93 -4.18 43.17
CA PRO A 333 -21.20 -3.72 43.74
C PRO A 333 -22.15 -3.13 42.70
N GLU A 334 -21.59 -2.61 41.59
CA GLU A 334 -22.39 -2.04 40.49
C GLU A 334 -23.27 -3.10 39.80
N GLU A 335 -22.95 -4.42 39.90
CA GLU A 335 -23.84 -5.49 39.42
C GLU A 335 -25.16 -5.48 40.20
N VAL A 336 -25.10 -5.28 41.50
CA VAL A 336 -26.31 -5.20 42.37
C VAL A 336 -27.11 -3.93 42.04
N TYR A 337 -26.45 -2.75 42.03
CA TYR A 337 -27.10 -1.47 41.75
C TYR A 337 -27.79 -1.43 40.40
N LEU A 338 -27.14 -2.01 39.38
CA LEU A 338 -27.72 -2.13 38.04
C LEU A 338 -28.94 -3.05 38.04
N SER A 339 -28.85 -4.19 38.73
CA SER A 339 -29.96 -5.15 38.82
C SER A 339 -31.17 -4.57 39.52
N GLU A 340 -30.98 -3.85 40.64
CA GLU A 340 -32.04 -3.12 41.36
C GLU A 340 -32.71 -2.10 40.43
N LYS A 341 -31.90 -1.33 39.66
CA LYS A 341 -32.45 -0.34 38.71
C LYS A 341 -33.22 -0.98 37.56
N LEU A 342 -32.81 -2.13 37.09
CA LEU A 342 -33.51 -2.88 36.05
C LEU A 342 -34.84 -3.43 36.55
N ILE A 343 -34.91 -3.92 37.80
CA ILE A 343 -36.17 -4.37 38.42
C ILE A 343 -37.12 -3.20 38.63
N GLU A 344 -36.63 -2.06 39.07
CA GLU A 344 -37.42 -0.84 39.18
C GLU A 344 -38.06 -0.43 37.83
N LEU A 345 -37.30 -0.50 36.75
CA LEU A 345 -37.75 -0.15 35.40
C LEU A 345 -38.66 -1.22 34.78
N HIS A 346 -38.60 -2.46 35.26
CA HIS A 346 -39.36 -3.61 34.78
C HIS A 346 -40.09 -4.30 35.94
N PRO A 347 -41.22 -3.70 36.46
CA PRO A 347 -41.89 -4.20 37.65
C PRO A 347 -42.41 -5.63 37.59
N TRP A 348 -42.46 -6.24 36.41
CA TRP A 348 -42.83 -7.61 36.21
C TRP A 348 -41.68 -8.60 36.46
N ALA A 349 -40.41 -8.10 36.59
CA ALA A 349 -39.23 -8.88 36.82
C ALA A 349 -38.88 -8.94 38.31
N GLU A 350 -38.62 -10.12 38.83
CA GLU A 350 -38.22 -10.32 40.22
C GLU A 350 -36.69 -10.43 40.39
N MET A 351 -36.00 -10.89 39.35
CA MET A 351 -34.54 -11.14 39.36
C MET A 351 -33.91 -10.78 38.02
N VAL A 352 -32.64 -10.39 38.06
CA VAL A 352 -31.84 -10.05 36.87
C VAL A 352 -30.56 -10.92 36.83
N LYS A 353 -30.26 -11.45 35.66
CA LYS A 353 -28.99 -12.11 35.36
C LYS A 353 -28.30 -11.40 34.19
N LEU A 354 -27.14 -10.82 34.48
CA LEU A 354 -26.34 -10.11 33.47
C LEU A 354 -25.52 -11.11 32.64
N ALA A 355 -25.39 -10.83 31.35
CA ALA A 355 -24.58 -11.57 30.40
C ALA A 355 -23.79 -10.61 29.50
N ARG A 356 -22.64 -11.02 28.96
CA ARG A 356 -21.77 -10.17 28.15
C ARG A 356 -22.24 -10.07 26.69
N THR A 357 -22.98 -11.06 26.23
CA THR A 357 -23.46 -11.12 24.83
C THR A 357 -24.90 -11.64 24.77
N GLY A 358 -25.61 -11.32 23.70
CA GLY A 358 -26.95 -11.87 23.45
C GLY A 358 -26.99 -13.40 23.36
N GLY A 359 -25.94 -14.01 22.81
CA GLY A 359 -25.80 -15.48 22.77
C GLY A 359 -25.66 -16.09 24.15
N GLU A 360 -24.91 -15.48 25.06
CA GLU A 360 -24.81 -15.91 26.47
C GLU A 360 -26.15 -15.73 27.19
N ALA A 361 -26.80 -14.56 27.00
CA ALA A 361 -28.12 -14.30 27.61
C ALA A 361 -29.15 -15.35 27.17
N ASN A 362 -29.24 -15.65 25.88
CA ASN A 362 -30.13 -16.67 25.36
C ASN A 362 -29.79 -18.08 25.91
N ALA A 363 -28.50 -18.41 26.00
CA ALA A 363 -28.10 -19.71 26.55
C ALA A 363 -28.48 -19.84 28.04
N VAL A 364 -28.38 -18.76 28.84
CA VAL A 364 -28.82 -18.73 30.23
C VAL A 364 -30.34 -18.84 30.31
N ALA A 365 -31.08 -18.13 29.46
CA ALA A 365 -32.55 -18.14 29.46
C ALA A 365 -33.17 -19.50 29.08
N ILE A 366 -32.47 -20.27 28.22
CA ILE A 366 -32.94 -21.62 27.79
C ILE A 366 -32.67 -22.69 28.86
N ARG A 367 -31.66 -22.52 29.68
CA ARG A 367 -31.30 -23.46 30.77
C ARG A 367 -32.24 -23.33 31.96
#